data_dad6ae75c830f28378ba90270ea4436a
#
_entry.id   dad6ae75c830f28378ba90270ea4436a
#
_cell.length_a   1.000
_cell.length_b   1.000
_cell.length_c   1.000
_cell.angle_alpha   90.00
_cell.angle_beta   90.00
_cell.angle_gamma   90.00
#
_symmetry.space_group_name_H-M   'P 1'
#
loop_
_entity.id
_entity.type
_entity.pdbx_description
1 polymer ?
#
loop_
_entity_poly.entity_id
_entity_poly.type
_entity_poly.pdbx_seq_one_letter_code
_entity_poly.pdbx_strand_id
1 'polypeptide(L)'
;MSTYKRLQATLIAIAGIAVVAIFFWRPTALVYGIQRAGLYASIALPMALVLGIVHIVNLAHGEMMMVAAYLTYAAARTIGIDPLVAIVPTTIVMFVIGIVIYRLTITQTVDDPELNQQILTFGIAMVLGQTVNLI
;
A
#
# COMPACT_ATOMS: atom_id res chain seq x y z
N MET A 1 1.75 -22.56 -29.28
CA MET A 1 0.58 -21.85 -28.68
C MET A 1 -0.39 -22.73 -27.91
N SER A 2 -0.52 -24.03 -28.18
CA SER A 2 -1.44 -24.94 -27.49
C SER A 2 -1.03 -25.34 -26.07
N THR A 3 0.26 -25.58 -25.83
CA THR A 3 0.79 -26.04 -24.53
C THR A 3 0.68 -24.96 -23.44
N TYR A 4 0.93 -23.71 -23.77
CA TYR A 4 0.80 -22.57 -22.85
C TYR A 4 -0.65 -22.35 -22.39
N LYS A 5 -1.62 -22.43 -23.33
CA LYS A 5 -3.05 -22.31 -22.98
C LYS A 5 -3.53 -23.48 -22.12
N ARG A 6 -3.01 -24.69 -22.34
CA ARG A 6 -3.36 -25.86 -21.50
C ARG A 6 -2.78 -25.70 -20.09
N LEU A 7 -1.54 -25.22 -19.97
CA LEU A 7 -0.93 -24.94 -18.66
C LEU A 7 -1.70 -23.88 -17.88
N GLN A 8 -2.11 -22.79 -18.53
CA GLN A 8 -2.95 -21.78 -17.89
C GLN A 8 -4.29 -22.33 -17.44
N ALA A 9 -4.97 -23.11 -18.28
CA ALA A 9 -6.26 -23.71 -17.94
C ALA A 9 -6.14 -24.68 -16.76
N THR A 10 -5.08 -25.48 -16.70
CA THR A 10 -4.84 -26.39 -15.56
C THR A 10 -4.54 -25.64 -14.28
N LEU A 11 -3.75 -24.56 -14.32
CA LEU A 11 -3.46 -23.74 -13.15
C LEU A 11 -4.73 -23.05 -12.61
N ILE A 12 -5.57 -22.53 -13.49
CA ILE A 12 -6.87 -21.91 -13.12
C ILE A 12 -7.79 -22.97 -12.50
N ALA A 13 -7.86 -24.17 -13.09
CA ALA A 13 -8.68 -25.24 -12.55
C ALA A 13 -8.20 -25.70 -11.16
N ILE A 14 -6.89 -25.87 -10.97
CA ILE A 14 -6.30 -26.22 -9.66
C ILE A 14 -6.59 -25.13 -8.63
N ALA A 15 -6.41 -23.85 -8.98
CA ALA A 15 -6.72 -22.74 -8.11
C ALA A 15 -8.21 -22.71 -7.73
N GLY A 16 -9.10 -22.93 -8.68
CA GLY A 16 -10.55 -23.01 -8.42
C GLY A 16 -10.91 -24.17 -7.47
N ILE A 17 -10.35 -25.36 -7.70
CA ILE A 17 -10.57 -26.53 -6.83
C ILE A 17 -10.04 -26.25 -5.43
N ALA A 18 -8.86 -25.63 -5.30
CA ALA A 18 -8.27 -25.26 -4.00
C ALA A 18 -9.16 -24.28 -3.24
N VAL A 19 -9.68 -23.24 -3.90
CA VAL A 19 -10.63 -22.29 -3.29
C VAL A 19 -11.88 -22.96 -2.80
N VAL A 20 -12.48 -23.85 -3.62
CA VAL A 20 -13.68 -24.62 -3.24
C VAL A 20 -13.39 -25.54 -2.06
N ALA A 21 -12.26 -26.25 -2.07
CA ALA A 21 -11.86 -27.13 -0.97
C ALA A 21 -11.66 -26.34 0.35
N ILE A 22 -11.03 -25.18 0.28
CA ILE A 22 -10.82 -24.30 1.44
C ILE A 22 -12.17 -23.78 1.95
N PHE A 23 -13.10 -23.43 1.07
CA PHE A 23 -14.44 -22.96 1.45
C PHE A 23 -15.18 -24.00 2.30
N PHE A 24 -15.12 -25.30 1.91
CA PHE A 24 -15.80 -26.37 2.63
C PHE A 24 -15.09 -26.79 3.92
N TRP A 25 -13.74 -26.77 3.92
CA TRP A 25 -12.97 -27.26 5.07
C TRP A 25 -12.60 -26.20 6.09
N ARG A 26 -12.40 -24.94 5.65
CA ARG A 26 -11.99 -23.84 6.52
C ARG A 26 -12.58 -22.50 6.03
N PRO A 27 -13.89 -22.26 6.19
CA PRO A 27 -14.54 -21.04 5.72
C PRO A 27 -13.93 -19.77 6.34
N THR A 28 -13.49 -19.86 7.59
CA THR A 28 -12.80 -18.74 8.29
C THR A 28 -11.50 -18.35 7.61
N ALA A 29 -10.72 -19.30 7.08
CA ALA A 29 -9.49 -19.00 6.36
C ALA A 29 -9.75 -18.22 5.07
N LEU A 30 -10.86 -18.49 4.42
CA LEU A 30 -11.28 -17.77 3.21
C LEU A 30 -11.66 -16.33 3.51
N VAL A 31 -12.41 -16.09 4.59
CA VAL A 31 -12.76 -14.74 5.05
C VAL A 31 -11.52 -13.94 5.39
N TYR A 32 -10.59 -14.51 6.18
CA TYR A 32 -9.32 -13.85 6.49
C TYR A 32 -8.46 -13.62 5.24
N GLY A 33 -8.48 -14.54 4.28
CA GLY A 33 -7.79 -14.41 3.00
C GLY A 33 -8.31 -13.21 2.20
N ILE A 34 -9.63 -13.06 2.10
CA ILE A 34 -10.27 -11.93 1.41
C ILE A 34 -9.96 -10.60 2.11
N GLN A 35 -10.03 -10.56 3.45
CA GLN A 35 -9.66 -9.35 4.21
C GLN A 35 -8.21 -8.94 3.95
N ARG A 36 -7.27 -9.90 3.99
CA ARG A 36 -5.86 -9.63 3.71
C ARG A 36 -5.64 -9.22 2.26
N ALA A 37 -6.31 -9.86 1.31
CA ALA A 37 -6.25 -9.49 -0.11
C ALA A 37 -6.77 -8.06 -0.33
N GLY A 38 -7.85 -7.65 0.32
CA GLY A 38 -8.37 -6.28 0.30
C GLY A 38 -7.35 -5.27 0.82
N LEU A 39 -6.68 -5.58 1.94
CA LEU A 39 -5.63 -4.75 2.51
C LEU A 39 -4.44 -4.62 1.55
N TYR A 40 -3.95 -5.71 0.99
CA TYR A 40 -2.86 -5.66 0.01
C TYR A 40 -3.26 -4.94 -1.27
N ALA A 41 -4.49 -5.10 -1.74
CA ALA A 41 -4.99 -4.38 -2.91
C ALA A 41 -5.05 -2.87 -2.67
N SER A 42 -5.45 -2.42 -1.48
CA SER A 42 -5.46 -0.99 -1.13
C SER A 42 -4.07 -0.37 -1.07
N ILE A 43 -3.03 -1.17 -0.83
CA ILE A 43 -1.63 -0.75 -0.90
C ILE A 43 -1.12 -0.75 -2.35
N ALA A 44 -1.39 -1.83 -3.07
CA ALA A 44 -0.82 -2.06 -4.40
C ALA A 44 -1.45 -1.16 -5.47
N LEU A 45 -2.75 -0.85 -5.38
CA LEU A 45 -3.45 -0.04 -6.38
C LEU A 45 -2.89 1.38 -6.52
N PRO A 46 -2.73 2.18 -5.44
CA PRO A 46 -2.14 3.51 -5.55
C PRO A 46 -0.70 3.47 -6.06
N MET A 47 0.09 2.48 -5.62
CA MET A 47 1.46 2.30 -6.09
C MET A 47 1.51 1.97 -7.59
N ALA A 48 0.63 1.09 -8.07
CA ALA A 48 0.53 0.75 -9.49
C ALA A 48 0.08 1.94 -10.34
N LEU A 49 -0.82 2.79 -9.83
CA LEU A 49 -1.26 4.00 -10.51
C LEU A 49 -0.12 5.01 -10.64
N VAL A 50 0.62 5.26 -9.57
CA VAL A 50 1.77 6.19 -9.60
C VAL A 50 2.83 5.67 -10.56
N LEU A 51 3.18 4.39 -10.48
CA LEU A 51 4.15 3.78 -11.39
C LEU A 51 3.67 3.81 -12.85
N GLY A 52 2.40 3.50 -13.10
CA GLY A 52 1.84 3.42 -14.46
C GLY A 52 1.64 4.78 -15.13
N ILE A 53 1.40 5.87 -14.39
CA ILE A 53 1.12 7.19 -14.92
C ILE A 53 2.38 8.07 -14.91
N VAL A 54 3.10 8.08 -13.79
CA VAL A 54 4.22 9.01 -13.55
C VAL A 54 5.57 8.34 -13.77
N HIS A 55 5.61 7.01 -13.85
CA HIS A 55 6.81 6.19 -13.99
C HIS A 55 7.84 6.39 -12.85
N ILE A 56 7.36 6.80 -11.67
CA ILE A 56 8.18 6.99 -10.48
C ILE A 56 7.94 5.83 -9.50
N VAL A 57 9.02 5.16 -9.12
CA VAL A 57 8.98 4.14 -8.06
C VAL A 57 9.14 4.83 -6.71
N ASN A 58 8.05 5.00 -5.97
CA ASN A 58 8.09 5.62 -4.65
C ASN A 58 8.24 4.56 -3.55
N LEU A 59 9.47 4.38 -3.05
CA LEU A 59 9.75 3.42 -1.97
C LEU A 59 9.24 3.89 -0.60
N ALA A 60 8.89 5.17 -0.43
CA ALA A 60 8.32 5.70 0.81
C ALA A 60 6.82 5.38 0.98
N HIS A 61 6.18 4.75 -0.01
CA HIS A 61 4.73 4.51 0.01
C HIS A 61 4.29 3.70 1.24
N GLY A 62 5.04 2.64 1.59
CA GLY A 62 4.75 1.82 2.78
C GLY A 62 4.86 2.60 4.09
N GLU A 63 5.89 3.42 4.22
CA GLU A 63 6.10 4.24 5.41
C GLU A 63 5.05 5.36 5.55
N MET A 64 4.62 5.95 4.44
CA MET A 64 3.49 6.90 4.44
C MET A 64 2.20 6.24 4.93
N MET A 65 1.94 4.99 4.55
CA MET A 65 0.80 4.24 5.07
C MET A 65 0.93 3.95 6.57
N MET A 66 2.13 3.61 7.05
CA MET A 66 2.39 3.41 8.47
C MET A 66 2.13 4.70 9.26
N VAL A 67 2.60 5.86 8.77
CA VAL A 67 2.32 7.16 9.37
C VAL A 67 0.81 7.44 9.44
N ALA A 68 0.07 7.17 8.35
CA ALA A 68 -1.39 7.33 8.31
C ALA A 68 -2.10 6.44 9.34
N ALA A 69 -1.68 5.19 9.44
CA ALA A 69 -2.23 4.25 10.43
C ALA A 69 -1.96 4.72 11.87
N TYR A 70 -0.76 5.23 12.12
CA TYR A 70 -0.38 5.74 13.44
C TYR A 70 -1.15 7.01 13.81
N LEU A 71 -1.33 7.95 12.87
CA LEU A 71 -2.15 9.14 13.07
C LEU A 71 -3.61 8.79 13.38
N THR A 72 -4.18 7.83 12.66
CA THR A 72 -5.54 7.35 12.90
C THR A 72 -5.65 6.70 14.29
N TYR A 73 -4.69 5.88 14.67
CA TYR A 73 -4.62 5.27 15.99
C TYR A 73 -4.47 6.31 17.10
N ALA A 74 -3.58 7.29 16.93
CA ALA A 74 -3.37 8.35 17.89
C ALA A 74 -4.64 9.19 18.09
N ALA A 75 -5.32 9.56 17.00
CA ALA A 75 -6.59 10.30 17.06
C ALA A 75 -7.67 9.50 17.81
N ALA A 76 -7.80 8.21 17.53
CA ALA A 76 -8.74 7.34 18.24
C ALA A 76 -8.43 7.24 19.74
N ARG A 77 -7.12 7.13 20.07
CA ARG A 77 -6.68 6.92 21.46
C ARG A 77 -6.74 8.19 22.31
N THR A 78 -6.36 9.36 21.74
CA THR A 78 -6.24 10.62 22.50
C THR A 78 -7.53 11.41 22.53
N ILE A 79 -8.27 11.43 21.42
CA ILE A 79 -9.49 12.24 21.27
C ILE A 79 -10.75 11.37 21.45
N GLY A 80 -10.62 10.04 21.44
CA GLY A 80 -11.74 9.11 21.59
C GLY A 80 -12.65 9.04 20.36
N ILE A 81 -12.15 9.43 19.18
CA ILE A 81 -12.89 9.38 17.93
C ILE A 81 -12.88 7.96 17.38
N ASP A 82 -14.03 7.51 16.84
CA ASP A 82 -14.08 6.24 16.12
C ASP A 82 -13.05 6.21 14.99
N PRO A 83 -12.26 5.11 14.85
CA PRO A 83 -11.24 5.00 13.81
C PRO A 83 -11.75 5.25 12.39
N LEU A 84 -13.01 4.90 12.08
CA LEU A 84 -13.61 5.16 10.77
C LEU A 84 -13.84 6.66 10.54
N VAL A 85 -14.20 7.41 11.58
CA VAL A 85 -14.35 8.86 11.52
C VAL A 85 -12.99 9.54 11.43
N ALA A 86 -11.97 9.00 12.09
CA ALA A 86 -10.61 9.50 12.07
C ALA A 86 -9.95 9.42 10.67
N ILE A 87 -10.46 8.59 9.74
CA ILE A 87 -9.96 8.51 8.36
C ILE A 87 -10.03 9.88 7.68
N VAL A 88 -11.09 10.65 7.87
CA VAL A 88 -11.27 11.95 7.19
C VAL A 88 -10.17 12.96 7.57
N PRO A 89 -9.96 13.30 8.86
CA PRO A 89 -8.88 14.22 9.23
C PRO A 89 -7.49 13.64 8.91
N THR A 90 -7.27 12.34 9.07
CA THR A 90 -5.99 11.70 8.71
C THR A 90 -5.70 11.84 7.22
N THR A 91 -6.70 11.68 6.36
CA THR A 91 -6.54 11.87 4.91
C THR A 91 -6.12 13.30 4.58
N ILE A 92 -6.70 14.30 5.23
CA ILE A 92 -6.33 15.71 5.02
C ILE A 92 -4.88 15.95 5.44
N VAL A 93 -4.47 15.46 6.61
CA VAL A 93 -3.10 15.59 7.10
C VAL A 93 -2.11 14.89 6.16
N MET A 94 -2.40 13.65 5.75
CA MET A 94 -1.55 12.90 4.82
C MET A 94 -1.48 13.55 3.43
N PHE A 95 -2.55 14.18 2.97
CA PHE A 95 -2.56 14.93 1.72
C PHE A 95 -1.60 16.13 1.79
N VAL A 96 -1.61 16.88 2.89
CA VAL A 96 -0.68 18.00 3.11
C VAL A 96 0.77 17.50 3.18
N ILE A 97 1.03 16.43 3.94
CA ILE A 97 2.36 15.80 4.01
C ILE A 97 2.82 15.35 2.62
N GLY A 98 1.93 14.73 1.85
CA GLY A 98 2.22 14.30 0.48
C GLY A 98 2.60 15.45 -0.44
N ILE A 99 1.88 16.58 -0.37
CA ILE A 99 2.22 17.81 -1.14
C ILE A 99 3.59 18.35 -0.72
N VAL A 100 3.88 18.39 0.57
CA VAL A 100 5.19 18.88 1.08
C VAL A 100 6.32 17.99 0.56
N ILE A 101 6.20 16.68 0.70
CA ILE A 101 7.19 15.72 0.19
C ILE A 101 7.35 15.86 -1.32
N TYR A 102 6.24 15.94 -2.05
CA TYR A 102 6.27 16.09 -3.51
C TYR A 102 7.02 17.36 -3.92
N ARG A 103 6.68 18.50 -3.35
CA ARG A 103 7.30 19.80 -3.70
C ARG A 103 8.75 19.91 -3.29
N LEU A 104 9.12 19.38 -2.14
CA LEU A 104 10.50 19.51 -1.62
C LEU A 104 11.46 18.48 -2.24
N THR A 105 10.94 17.40 -2.77
CA THR A 105 11.77 16.25 -3.12
C THR A 105 11.55 15.77 -4.53
N ILE A 106 10.34 15.34 -4.87
CA ILE A 106 10.07 14.63 -6.13
C ILE A 106 10.15 15.58 -7.32
N THR A 107 9.66 16.81 -7.20
CA THR A 107 9.75 17.82 -8.29
C THR A 107 11.17 18.17 -8.70
N GLN A 108 12.14 17.97 -7.83
CA GLN A 108 13.55 18.26 -8.11
C GLN A 108 14.26 17.12 -8.84
N THR A 109 13.69 15.92 -8.83
CA THR A 109 14.30 14.69 -9.36
C THR A 109 13.45 14.02 -10.45
N VAL A 110 12.39 14.65 -10.91
CA VAL A 110 11.50 14.09 -11.96
C VAL A 110 12.25 13.80 -13.27
N ASP A 111 13.23 14.65 -13.60
CA ASP A 111 14.04 14.51 -14.82
C ASP A 111 15.31 13.66 -14.59
N ASP A 112 15.55 13.20 -13.37
CA ASP A 112 16.71 12.38 -13.04
C ASP A 112 16.49 10.90 -13.41
N PRO A 113 17.57 10.11 -13.56
CA PRO A 113 17.48 8.66 -13.72
C PRO A 113 16.66 8.01 -12.61
N GLU A 114 15.89 6.97 -12.93
CA GLU A 114 15.01 6.24 -12.01
C GLU A 114 15.71 5.82 -10.71
N LEU A 115 17.01 5.49 -10.78
CA LEU A 115 17.80 5.11 -9.62
C LEU A 115 17.91 6.23 -8.57
N ASN A 116 18.10 7.49 -9.01
CA ASN A 116 18.19 8.64 -8.12
C ASN A 116 16.87 8.88 -7.39
N GLN A 117 15.75 8.73 -8.09
CA GLN A 117 14.41 8.84 -7.53
C GLN A 117 14.17 7.76 -6.47
N GLN A 118 14.61 6.52 -6.71
CA GLN A 118 14.50 5.42 -5.76
C GLN A 118 15.33 5.67 -4.50
N ILE A 119 16.58 6.11 -4.63
CA ILE A 119 17.45 6.42 -3.50
C ILE A 119 16.84 7.54 -2.64
N LEU A 120 16.31 8.58 -3.27
CA LEU A 120 15.68 9.70 -2.60
C LEU A 120 14.44 9.29 -1.81
N THR A 121 13.53 8.54 -2.45
CA THR A 121 12.32 8.05 -1.80
C THR A 121 12.62 7.03 -0.70
N PHE A 122 13.70 6.26 -0.82
CA PHE A 122 14.19 5.39 0.24
C PHE A 122 14.70 6.21 1.44
N GLY A 123 15.43 7.30 1.20
CA GLY A 123 15.85 8.22 2.28
C GLY A 123 14.64 8.81 3.03
N ILE A 124 13.58 9.22 2.31
CA ILE A 124 12.33 9.69 2.91
C ILE A 124 11.69 8.57 3.75
N ALA A 125 11.66 7.34 3.23
CA ALA A 125 11.12 6.18 3.96
C ALA A 125 11.83 5.99 5.30
N MET A 126 13.17 6.05 5.31
CA MET A 126 13.94 5.93 6.55
C MET A 126 13.62 7.03 7.56
N VAL A 127 13.49 8.28 7.11
CA VAL A 127 13.14 9.41 7.99
C VAL A 127 11.73 9.22 8.58
N LEU A 128 10.75 8.86 7.76
CA LEU A 128 9.38 8.63 8.21
C LEU A 128 9.32 7.46 9.20
N GLY A 129 9.99 6.34 8.89
CA GLY A 129 10.03 5.16 9.75
C GLY A 129 10.65 5.46 11.12
N GLN A 130 11.77 6.21 11.15
CA GLN A 130 12.40 6.60 12.41
C GLN A 130 11.55 7.60 13.21
N THR A 131 10.86 8.52 12.53
CA THR A 131 9.98 9.49 13.21
C THR A 131 8.84 8.77 13.96
N VAL A 132 8.24 7.75 13.37
CA VAL A 132 7.18 6.97 14.03
C VAL A 132 7.71 6.14 15.20
N ASN A 133 8.95 5.63 15.10
CA ASN A 133 9.57 4.87 16.19
C ASN A 133 9.94 5.71 17.42
N LEU A 134 10.03 7.03 17.27
CA LEU A 134 10.36 7.95 18.37
C LEU A 134 9.13 8.45 19.16
N ILE A 135 7.92 8.19 18.65
CA ILE A 135 6.65 8.62 19.25
C ILE A 135 5.95 7.44 19.92
#